data_0e741363c09ad23045f133a0c9e4f171
#
_entry.id   0e741363c09ad23045f133a0c9e4f171
#
_cell.length_a   1.000
_cell.length_b   1.000
_cell.length_c   1.000
_cell.angle_alpha   90.00
_cell.angle_beta   90.00
_cell.angle_gamma   90.00
#
_symmetry.space_group_name_H-M   'P 1'
#
loop_
_entity.id
_entity.type
_entity.pdbx_description
1 polymer ?
#
loop_
_entity_poly.entity_id
_entity_poly.type
_entity_poly.pdbx_seq_one_letter_code
_entity_poly.pdbx_strand_id
1 'polypeptide(L)'
;MERTFIAPGVHLSCDPAEKFNRCRISIHFAFPAQRATATAHALLPLVLERGYADCPDMTLLTKKLAKLYGADLTVDARPMGCNHNLCVSVTGIKDRFALEGEPLTREYASIALGAAFHPAFVGGVFDPQAVEIEKQMLKKALEDELNDKRIYCLRQANREFFGDSPAAVRQEGYLEEVDGLTPEQLTAAYREMLRTASIELIVLGCDDAQTAAIRDALLTELTAIDRAPLPLVENMATPRQEPVHKTETFDMVQAKLCMLFTLGQPMQPQQLAAVRLAMALYGGSVTSRLFLNVRERDHLCYYCSASFQSFTGSMAVNSGVEHADAARAEQAILKELADLCDGPITDEELEDCRRGLLSGMNGVEDSLGGMETWYYIEVLRAGANSAAPIQTPAQARAALQAVTKEDVRSILRQLTLSVSYLLTKEEPTHA
;
A
#
# COMPACT_ATOMS: atom_id res chain seq x y z
N MET A 1 -4.54 -4.42 -20.22
CA MET A 1 -3.38 -3.52 -20.06
C MET A 1 -2.16 -4.17 -20.72
N GLU A 2 -1.47 -3.44 -21.55
CA GLU A 2 -0.21 -3.84 -22.17
C GLU A 2 0.96 -3.26 -21.37
N ARG A 3 2.03 -4.06 -21.17
CA ARG A 3 3.24 -3.62 -20.46
C ARG A 3 4.46 -3.82 -21.33
N THR A 4 5.28 -2.77 -21.48
CA THR A 4 6.48 -2.76 -22.33
C THR A 4 7.70 -2.23 -21.55
N PHE A 5 8.87 -2.83 -21.80
CA PHE A 5 10.15 -2.30 -21.36
C PHE A 5 10.52 -1.09 -22.22
N ILE A 6 10.91 0.02 -21.60
CA ILE A 6 11.31 1.25 -22.32
C ILE A 6 12.74 1.72 -22.04
N ALA A 7 13.27 1.43 -20.85
CA ALA A 7 14.67 1.69 -20.49
C ALA A 7 15.07 0.83 -19.27
N PRO A 8 16.35 0.70 -18.93
CA PRO A 8 16.78 -0.03 -17.72
C PRO A 8 16.05 0.44 -16.47
N GLY A 9 15.32 -0.49 -15.84
CA GLY A 9 14.47 -0.23 -14.67
C GLY A 9 13.27 0.68 -14.95
N VAL A 10 12.83 0.83 -16.21
CA VAL A 10 11.70 1.67 -16.60
C VAL A 10 10.77 0.90 -17.54
N HIS A 11 9.50 0.84 -17.18
CA HIS A 11 8.47 0.19 -17.98
C HIS A 11 7.28 1.14 -18.20
N LEU A 12 6.53 0.87 -19.24
CA LEU A 12 5.26 1.50 -19.56
C LEU A 12 4.16 0.45 -19.50
N SER A 13 3.12 0.73 -18.73
CA SER A 13 1.85 -0.01 -18.73
C SER A 13 0.75 0.89 -19.26
N CYS A 14 0.01 0.47 -20.28
CA CYS A 14 -1.04 1.28 -20.88
C CYS A 14 -2.31 0.49 -21.17
N ASP A 15 -3.43 1.22 -21.15
CA ASP A 15 -4.76 0.70 -21.49
C ASP A 15 -5.62 1.88 -22.02
N PRO A 16 -6.27 1.76 -23.19
CA PRO A 16 -7.09 2.83 -23.74
C PRO A 16 -8.32 3.14 -22.89
N ALA A 17 -8.69 2.24 -21.97
CA ALA A 17 -9.74 2.44 -20.97
C ALA A 17 -10.96 3.20 -21.56
N GLU A 18 -11.48 2.73 -22.70
CA GLU A 18 -12.45 3.46 -23.57
C GLU A 18 -13.75 3.80 -22.85
N LYS A 19 -14.15 2.98 -21.88
CA LYS A 19 -15.38 3.18 -21.11
C LYS A 19 -15.35 4.43 -20.22
N PHE A 20 -14.17 4.99 -19.93
CA PHE A 20 -14.04 6.18 -19.08
C PHE A 20 -13.98 7.47 -19.90
N ASN A 21 -14.58 8.52 -19.37
CA ASN A 21 -14.49 9.86 -19.91
C ASN A 21 -13.23 10.62 -19.43
N ARG A 22 -12.47 10.02 -18.54
CA ARG A 22 -11.23 10.57 -17.98
C ARG A 22 -10.03 9.73 -18.43
N CYS A 23 -8.87 10.36 -18.39
CA CYS A 23 -7.58 9.67 -18.50
C CYS A 23 -6.80 9.90 -17.20
N ARG A 24 -5.80 9.02 -16.97
CA ARG A 24 -4.90 9.08 -15.83
C ARG A 24 -3.48 8.74 -16.26
N ILE A 25 -2.54 9.57 -15.84
CA ILE A 25 -1.11 9.40 -16.07
C ILE A 25 -0.47 9.30 -14.70
N SER A 26 0.22 8.19 -14.43
CA SER A 26 0.86 7.94 -13.13
C SER A 26 2.29 7.49 -13.31
N ILE A 27 3.19 8.03 -12.50
CA ILE A 27 4.61 7.66 -12.47
C ILE A 27 4.88 7.09 -11.09
N HIS A 28 5.13 5.78 -11.03
CA HIS A 28 5.46 5.07 -9.81
C HIS A 28 6.98 4.91 -9.70
N PHE A 29 7.51 5.22 -8.53
CA PHE A 29 8.90 5.05 -8.14
C PHE A 29 8.96 4.01 -7.03
N ALA A 30 9.37 2.77 -7.34
CA ALA A 30 9.55 1.71 -6.37
C ALA A 30 11.03 1.57 -6.00
N PHE A 31 11.34 1.59 -4.71
CA PHE A 31 12.71 1.55 -4.20
C PHE A 31 12.78 0.81 -2.86
N PRO A 32 13.95 0.19 -2.52
CA PRO A 32 14.13 -0.49 -1.24
C PRO A 32 13.88 0.45 -0.06
N ALA A 33 13.12 -0.03 0.94
CA ALA A 33 12.90 0.71 2.18
C ALA A 33 14.20 0.78 2.99
N GLN A 34 14.63 1.98 3.37
CA GLN A 34 15.84 2.22 4.15
C GLN A 34 15.53 3.11 5.35
N ARG A 35 15.95 2.67 6.54
CA ARG A 35 15.71 3.40 7.79
C ARG A 35 16.26 4.84 7.74
N ALA A 36 17.45 5.01 7.18
CA ALA A 36 18.15 6.29 7.14
C ALA A 36 17.46 7.37 6.29
N THR A 37 16.62 7.00 5.33
CA THR A 37 15.92 7.92 4.42
C THR A 37 14.41 7.90 4.59
N ALA A 38 13.88 7.08 5.49
CA ALA A 38 12.45 6.85 5.64
C ALA A 38 11.66 8.15 5.93
N THR A 39 12.14 8.98 6.86
CA THR A 39 11.49 10.25 7.21
C THR A 39 11.56 11.27 6.08
N ALA A 40 12.67 11.31 5.33
CA ALA A 40 12.76 12.15 4.13
C ALA A 40 11.78 11.67 3.05
N HIS A 41 11.69 10.36 2.80
CA HIS A 41 10.74 9.80 1.83
C HIS A 41 9.28 9.99 2.26
N ALA A 42 8.99 10.01 3.57
CA ALA A 42 7.65 10.31 4.08
C ALA A 42 7.23 11.78 3.83
N LEU A 43 8.19 12.70 3.83
CA LEU A 43 7.94 14.13 3.59
C LEU A 43 7.83 14.46 2.09
N LEU A 44 8.47 13.67 1.20
CA LEU A 44 8.50 13.95 -0.23
C LEU A 44 7.11 14.14 -0.86
N PRO A 45 6.11 13.27 -0.65
CA PRO A 45 4.79 13.44 -1.24
C PRO A 45 4.18 14.79 -0.90
N LEU A 46 4.28 15.20 0.36
CA LEU A 46 3.69 16.45 0.85
C LEU A 46 4.32 17.67 0.18
N VAL A 47 5.64 17.67 0.01
CA VAL A 47 6.36 18.78 -0.62
C VAL A 47 6.16 18.80 -2.13
N LEU A 48 6.15 17.63 -2.79
CA LEU A 48 5.96 17.52 -4.25
C LEU A 48 4.54 17.92 -4.68
N GLU A 49 3.53 17.67 -3.86
CA GLU A 49 2.14 18.02 -4.15
C GLU A 49 1.88 19.53 -4.07
N ARG A 50 2.75 20.31 -3.42
CA ARG A 50 2.61 21.77 -3.31
C ARG A 50 2.77 22.50 -4.63
N GLY A 51 3.57 21.97 -5.53
CA GLY A 51 3.85 22.61 -6.82
C GLY A 51 5.15 22.13 -7.46
N TYR A 52 5.41 22.66 -8.63
CA TYR A 52 6.60 22.37 -9.42
C TYR A 52 7.11 23.65 -10.11
N ALA A 53 8.22 23.58 -10.83
CA ALA A 53 8.91 24.77 -11.35
C ALA A 53 8.01 25.80 -12.07
N ASP A 54 7.08 25.32 -12.93
CA ASP A 54 6.15 26.23 -13.65
C ASP A 54 4.98 26.72 -12.78
N CYS A 55 4.67 26.02 -11.71
CA CYS A 55 3.62 26.34 -10.74
C CYS A 55 4.17 26.16 -9.33
N PRO A 56 5.05 27.07 -8.84
CA PRO A 56 5.85 26.84 -7.64
C PRO A 56 5.07 26.91 -6.31
N ASP A 57 3.79 27.27 -6.35
CA ASP A 57 2.93 27.33 -5.18
C ASP A 57 1.55 26.71 -5.45
N MET A 58 0.87 26.32 -4.37
CA MET A 58 -0.45 25.67 -4.42
C MET A 58 -1.52 26.55 -5.10
N THR A 59 -1.40 27.87 -5.02
CA THR A 59 -2.39 28.77 -5.63
C THR A 59 -2.30 28.76 -7.15
N LEU A 60 -1.07 28.80 -7.68
CA LEU A 60 -0.83 28.73 -9.13
C LEU A 60 -1.19 27.35 -9.66
N LEU A 61 -0.79 26.28 -8.95
CA LEU A 61 -1.12 24.91 -9.31
C LEU A 61 -2.64 24.67 -9.32
N THR A 62 -3.35 25.06 -8.26
CA THR A 62 -4.80 24.92 -8.18
C THR A 62 -5.53 25.70 -9.29
N LYS A 63 -5.06 26.91 -9.61
CA LYS A 63 -5.60 27.70 -10.73
C LYS A 63 -5.37 27.01 -12.08
N LYS A 64 -4.18 26.39 -12.27
CA LYS A 64 -3.88 25.64 -13.50
C LYS A 64 -4.78 24.42 -13.61
N LEU A 65 -4.89 23.62 -12.56
CA LEU A 65 -5.76 22.43 -12.52
C LEU A 65 -7.24 22.78 -12.74
N ALA A 66 -7.73 23.88 -12.14
CA ALA A 66 -9.09 24.36 -12.36
C ALA A 66 -9.36 24.75 -13.83
N LYS A 67 -8.39 25.41 -14.49
CA LYS A 67 -8.49 25.73 -15.93
C LYS A 67 -8.47 24.48 -16.81
N LEU A 68 -7.89 23.40 -16.34
CA LEU A 68 -7.86 22.09 -17.01
C LEU A 68 -9.08 21.22 -16.60
N TYR A 69 -10.24 21.85 -16.50
CA TYR A 69 -11.54 21.20 -16.18
C TYR A 69 -11.57 20.47 -14.85
N GLY A 70 -10.86 20.98 -13.86
CA GLY A 70 -10.76 20.35 -12.55
C GLY A 70 -9.95 19.04 -12.60
N ALA A 71 -8.83 19.07 -13.32
CA ALA A 71 -7.84 18.01 -13.22
C ALA A 71 -7.32 17.89 -11.79
N ASP A 72 -6.89 16.72 -11.42
CA ASP A 72 -6.38 16.39 -10.09
C ASP A 72 -4.93 15.90 -10.17
N LEU A 73 -4.06 16.50 -9.34
CA LEU A 73 -2.70 16.01 -9.10
C LEU A 73 -2.66 15.39 -7.70
N THR A 74 -2.22 14.16 -7.63
CA THR A 74 -2.02 13.45 -6.35
C THR A 74 -0.60 12.93 -6.27
N VAL A 75 0.05 13.14 -5.13
CA VAL A 75 1.34 12.51 -4.81
C VAL A 75 1.17 11.71 -3.53
N ASP A 76 1.31 10.40 -3.64
CA ASP A 76 1.18 9.51 -2.49
C ASP A 76 2.40 8.58 -2.33
N ALA A 77 2.57 8.04 -1.13
CA ALA A 77 3.57 7.03 -0.88
C ALA A 77 2.96 5.86 -0.10
N ARG A 78 3.39 4.63 -0.45
CA ARG A 78 2.85 3.39 0.15
C ARG A 78 3.94 2.38 0.43
N PRO A 79 3.84 1.62 1.53
CA PRO A 79 4.72 0.49 1.78
C PRO A 79 4.35 -0.69 0.87
N MET A 80 5.36 -1.35 0.31
CA MET A 80 5.23 -2.53 -0.54
C MET A 80 6.17 -3.64 -0.03
N GLY A 81 5.84 -4.22 1.12
CA GLY A 81 6.70 -5.18 1.80
C GLY A 81 8.00 -4.54 2.28
N CYS A 82 9.13 -4.97 1.73
CA CYS A 82 10.45 -4.40 2.03
C CYS A 82 10.82 -3.20 1.16
N ASN A 83 9.86 -2.68 0.40
CA ASN A 83 10.07 -1.55 -0.49
C ASN A 83 9.05 -0.46 -0.21
N HIS A 84 9.37 0.76 -0.61
CA HIS A 84 8.43 1.87 -0.66
C HIS A 84 8.11 2.22 -2.11
N ASN A 85 6.94 2.74 -2.33
CA ASN A 85 6.52 3.30 -3.61
C ASN A 85 6.09 4.76 -3.41
N LEU A 86 6.62 5.67 -4.22
CA LEU A 86 6.09 7.02 -4.39
C LEU A 86 5.40 7.08 -5.74
N CYS A 87 4.19 7.63 -5.79
CA CYS A 87 3.41 7.78 -7.00
C CYS A 87 3.05 9.25 -7.22
N VAL A 88 3.35 9.75 -8.42
CA VAL A 88 2.85 11.05 -8.91
C VAL A 88 1.82 10.76 -9.98
N SER A 89 0.60 11.23 -9.82
CA SER A 89 -0.47 10.96 -10.77
C SER A 89 -1.32 12.19 -11.08
N VAL A 90 -1.72 12.32 -12.35
CA VAL A 90 -2.65 13.34 -12.81
C VAL A 90 -3.85 12.67 -13.46
N THR A 91 -5.04 13.10 -13.07
CA THR A 91 -6.31 12.59 -13.62
C THR A 91 -7.16 13.74 -14.14
N GLY A 92 -7.62 13.67 -15.39
CA GLY A 92 -8.48 14.69 -15.98
C GLY A 92 -9.40 14.12 -17.05
N ILE A 93 -10.24 14.96 -17.67
CA ILE A 93 -11.10 14.54 -18.79
C ILE A 93 -10.26 14.30 -20.04
N LYS A 94 -10.72 13.40 -20.94
CA LYS A 94 -10.06 13.15 -22.22
C LYS A 94 -10.16 14.35 -23.15
N ASP A 95 -9.17 14.55 -24.04
CA ASP A 95 -9.07 15.67 -24.98
C ASP A 95 -10.37 15.88 -25.79
N ARG A 96 -11.04 14.80 -26.18
CA ARG A 96 -12.33 14.86 -26.94
C ARG A 96 -13.46 15.57 -26.19
N PHE A 97 -13.32 15.83 -24.91
CA PHE A 97 -14.29 16.55 -24.09
C PHE A 97 -13.86 18.00 -23.78
N ALA A 98 -12.70 18.43 -24.29
CA ALA A 98 -12.27 19.81 -24.22
C ALA A 98 -13.20 20.70 -25.04
N LEU A 99 -13.61 21.85 -24.47
CA LEU A 99 -14.59 22.73 -25.12
C LEU A 99 -13.99 23.52 -26.29
N GLU A 100 -12.70 23.85 -26.21
CA GLU A 100 -11.96 24.63 -27.19
C GLU A 100 -10.93 23.79 -27.97
N GLY A 101 -10.94 22.45 -27.75
CA GLY A 101 -10.02 21.52 -28.42
C GLY A 101 -8.59 21.56 -27.86
N GLU A 102 -8.44 21.92 -26.58
CA GLU A 102 -7.15 21.97 -25.91
C GLU A 102 -6.54 20.55 -25.80
N PRO A 103 -5.22 20.42 -25.96
CA PRO A 103 -4.52 19.12 -25.81
C PRO A 103 -4.32 18.80 -24.31
N LEU A 104 -5.41 18.46 -23.61
CA LEU A 104 -5.44 18.25 -22.15
C LEU A 104 -4.48 17.17 -21.70
N THR A 105 -4.40 16.05 -22.42
CA THR A 105 -3.48 14.94 -22.10
C THR A 105 -2.04 15.40 -22.07
N ARG A 106 -1.62 16.30 -22.97
CA ARG A 106 -0.28 16.88 -22.99
C ARG A 106 -0.04 17.77 -21.75
N GLU A 107 -1.03 18.55 -21.35
CA GLU A 107 -0.95 19.38 -20.13
C GLU A 107 -0.87 18.49 -18.86
N TYR A 108 -1.62 17.39 -18.81
CA TYR A 108 -1.55 16.44 -17.69
C TYR A 108 -0.18 15.76 -17.60
N ALA A 109 0.38 15.36 -18.74
CA ALA A 109 1.74 14.81 -18.80
C ALA A 109 2.77 15.82 -18.31
N SER A 110 2.66 17.09 -18.76
CA SER A 110 3.54 18.19 -18.31
C SER A 110 3.46 18.39 -16.80
N ILE A 111 2.28 18.33 -16.21
CA ILE A 111 2.09 18.47 -14.76
C ILE A 111 2.69 17.26 -14.01
N ALA A 112 2.41 16.03 -14.48
CA ALA A 112 2.93 14.82 -13.84
C ALA A 112 4.47 14.77 -13.88
N LEU A 113 5.07 15.05 -15.05
CA LEU A 113 6.52 15.09 -15.21
C LEU A 113 7.13 16.28 -14.46
N GLY A 114 6.48 17.45 -14.50
CA GLY A 114 6.91 18.62 -13.75
C GLY A 114 6.97 18.35 -12.25
N ALA A 115 5.91 17.81 -11.67
CA ALA A 115 5.86 17.46 -10.26
C ALA A 115 6.87 16.34 -9.88
N ALA A 116 7.10 15.38 -10.78
CA ALA A 116 8.01 14.27 -10.54
C ALA A 116 9.48 14.64 -10.71
N PHE A 117 9.86 15.47 -11.70
CA PHE A 117 11.25 15.70 -12.10
C PHE A 117 11.72 17.15 -11.93
N HIS A 118 10.81 18.12 -11.85
CA HIS A 118 11.12 19.54 -11.75
C HIS A 118 10.41 20.19 -10.54
N PRO A 119 10.62 19.70 -9.30
CA PRO A 119 10.00 20.30 -8.13
C PRO A 119 10.44 21.78 -7.97
N ALA A 120 9.66 22.55 -7.22
CA ALA A 120 9.96 23.95 -6.94
C ALA A 120 11.19 24.05 -6.03
N PHE A 121 12.37 24.24 -6.63
CA PHE A 121 13.64 24.41 -5.93
C PHE A 121 13.97 25.89 -5.72
N VAL A 122 14.59 26.21 -4.59
CA VAL A 122 15.19 27.49 -4.27
C VAL A 122 16.67 27.25 -3.97
N GLY A 123 17.55 27.84 -4.74
CA GLY A 123 19.00 27.63 -4.58
C GLY A 123 19.46 26.18 -4.82
N GLY A 124 18.70 25.39 -5.58
CA GLY A 124 19.04 24.01 -5.94
C GLY A 124 18.61 22.95 -4.93
N VAL A 125 17.86 23.32 -3.90
CA VAL A 125 17.21 22.44 -2.92
C VAL A 125 15.72 22.73 -2.84
N PHE A 126 14.92 21.84 -2.23
CA PHE A 126 13.51 22.13 -1.96
C PHE A 126 13.36 23.45 -1.21
N ASP A 127 12.29 24.21 -1.51
CA ASP A 127 12.03 25.48 -0.85
C ASP A 127 11.98 25.29 0.68
N PRO A 128 12.89 25.94 1.45
CA PRO A 128 12.95 25.78 2.91
C PRO A 128 11.64 26.13 3.62
N GLN A 129 10.87 27.10 3.08
CA GLN A 129 9.59 27.48 3.66
C GLN A 129 8.54 26.38 3.43
N ALA A 130 8.48 25.80 2.24
CA ALA A 130 7.60 24.69 1.93
C ALA A 130 7.95 23.46 2.79
N VAL A 131 9.23 23.13 2.91
CA VAL A 131 9.71 22.03 3.74
C VAL A 131 9.29 22.22 5.20
N GLU A 132 9.45 23.41 5.76
CA GLU A 132 9.09 23.64 7.18
C GLU A 132 7.58 23.53 7.42
N ILE A 133 6.75 24.00 6.49
CA ILE A 133 5.29 23.85 6.59
C ILE A 133 4.90 22.38 6.60
N GLU A 134 5.45 21.60 5.66
CA GLU A 134 5.09 20.18 5.53
C GLU A 134 5.69 19.31 6.65
N LYS A 135 6.81 19.70 7.24
CA LYS A 135 7.32 19.08 8.47
C LYS A 135 6.31 19.19 9.60
N GLN A 136 5.67 20.34 9.78
CA GLN A 136 4.65 20.53 10.81
C GLN A 136 3.42 19.64 10.55
N MET A 137 3.01 19.48 9.29
CA MET A 137 1.92 18.58 8.93
C MET A 137 2.28 17.11 9.17
N LEU A 138 3.48 16.68 8.77
CA LEU A 138 3.98 15.33 9.02
C LEU A 138 4.09 15.04 10.52
N LYS A 139 4.64 15.98 11.28
CA LYS A 139 4.78 15.86 12.74
C LYS A 139 3.42 15.65 13.40
N LYS A 140 2.44 16.50 13.06
CA LYS A 140 1.08 16.37 13.56
C LYS A 140 0.46 15.01 13.21
N ALA A 141 0.61 14.56 11.98
CA ALA A 141 0.09 13.26 11.54
C ALA A 141 0.70 12.09 12.35
N LEU A 142 2.01 12.16 12.63
CA LEU A 142 2.71 11.16 13.45
C LEU A 142 2.31 11.21 14.93
N GLU A 143 2.06 12.40 15.48
CA GLU A 143 1.55 12.58 16.84
C GLU A 143 0.11 12.08 16.99
N ASP A 144 -0.76 12.41 16.02
CA ASP A 144 -2.16 11.97 16.01
C ASP A 144 -2.26 10.44 15.93
N GLU A 145 -1.34 9.82 15.21
CA GLU A 145 -1.25 8.38 15.10
C GLU A 145 -0.92 7.68 16.43
N LEU A 146 -0.05 8.27 17.27
CA LEU A 146 0.23 7.74 18.60
C LEU A 146 -1.02 7.73 19.50
N ASN A 147 -2.01 8.56 19.20
CA ASN A 147 -3.29 8.59 19.90
C ASN A 147 -4.24 7.46 19.45
N ASP A 148 -4.12 6.94 18.22
CA ASP A 148 -4.86 5.75 17.79
C ASP A 148 -4.19 4.47 18.32
N LYS A 149 -4.68 3.98 19.45
CA LYS A 149 -4.13 2.78 20.09
C LYS A 149 -4.23 1.50 19.26
N ARG A 150 -5.12 1.45 18.27
CA ARG A 150 -5.21 0.33 17.32
C ARG A 150 -4.02 0.36 16.34
N ILE A 151 -3.74 1.51 15.77
CA ILE A 151 -2.59 1.70 14.88
C ILE A 151 -1.29 1.50 15.65
N TYR A 152 -1.19 2.09 16.84
CA TYR A 152 -0.02 1.93 17.71
C TYR A 152 0.25 0.45 18.02
N CYS A 153 -0.77 -0.33 18.44
CA CYS A 153 -0.66 -1.75 18.73
C CYS A 153 -0.13 -2.54 17.52
N LEU A 154 -0.72 -2.34 16.33
CA LEU A 154 -0.28 -2.99 15.09
C LEU A 154 1.18 -2.66 14.76
N ARG A 155 1.63 -1.43 15.00
CA ARG A 155 3.01 -1.01 14.74
C ARG A 155 4.01 -1.64 15.69
N GLN A 156 3.70 -1.67 16.97
CA GLN A 156 4.56 -2.34 17.93
C GLN A 156 4.64 -3.84 17.65
N ALA A 157 3.52 -4.46 17.29
CA ALA A 157 3.49 -5.85 16.84
C ALA A 157 4.36 -6.07 15.60
N ASN A 158 4.26 -5.21 14.57
CA ASN A 158 5.09 -5.26 13.36
C ASN A 158 6.58 -5.10 13.69
N ARG A 159 6.93 -4.19 14.60
CA ARG A 159 8.31 -4.00 15.04
C ARG A 159 8.89 -5.28 15.67
N GLU A 160 8.11 -5.95 16.54
CA GLU A 160 8.52 -7.23 17.14
C GLU A 160 8.58 -8.34 16.08
N PHE A 161 7.69 -8.30 15.08
CA PHE A 161 7.58 -9.32 14.05
C PHE A 161 8.72 -9.23 13.02
N PHE A 162 8.96 -8.06 12.46
CA PHE A 162 9.94 -7.84 11.40
C PHE A 162 11.36 -7.56 11.92
N GLY A 163 11.51 -7.07 13.17
CA GLY A 163 12.82 -6.74 13.75
C GLY A 163 13.59 -5.74 12.89
N ASP A 164 14.80 -6.12 12.45
CA ASP A 164 15.69 -5.28 11.63
C ASP A 164 15.43 -5.45 10.11
N SER A 165 14.41 -6.20 9.71
CA SER A 165 14.05 -6.34 8.29
C SER A 165 13.64 -4.99 7.69
N PRO A 166 13.93 -4.74 6.40
CA PRO A 166 13.40 -3.58 5.68
C PRO A 166 11.87 -3.45 5.74
N ALA A 167 11.13 -4.55 5.94
CA ALA A 167 9.68 -4.53 6.14
C ALA A 167 9.23 -3.84 7.44
N ALA A 168 10.14 -3.65 8.41
CA ALA A 168 9.89 -2.87 9.62
C ALA A 168 10.06 -1.37 9.42
N VAL A 169 10.65 -0.93 8.30
CA VAL A 169 10.89 0.48 8.01
C VAL A 169 9.56 1.18 7.74
N ARG A 170 9.28 2.20 8.53
CA ARG A 170 8.02 2.94 8.45
C ARG A 170 8.02 3.87 7.23
N GLN A 171 6.99 3.71 6.39
CA GLN A 171 6.78 4.59 5.25
C GLN A 171 6.41 6.02 5.70
N GLU A 172 5.72 6.15 6.83
CA GLU A 172 5.33 7.44 7.44
C GLU A 172 6.51 8.17 8.13
N GLY A 173 7.67 7.54 8.19
CA GLY A 173 8.84 8.10 8.87
C GLY A 173 8.78 8.02 10.40
N TYR A 174 9.59 8.84 11.05
CA TYR A 174 9.83 8.77 12.49
C TYR A 174 9.76 10.18 13.11
N LEU A 175 8.91 10.32 14.12
CA LEU A 175 8.61 11.61 14.77
C LEU A 175 9.87 12.33 15.26
N GLU A 176 10.78 11.57 15.86
CA GLU A 176 12.03 12.09 16.43
C GLU A 176 13.01 12.66 15.40
N GLU A 177 12.81 12.37 14.12
CA GLU A 177 13.69 12.82 13.03
C GLU A 177 13.14 14.03 12.26
N VAL A 178 11.82 14.30 12.37
CA VAL A 178 11.15 15.33 11.56
C VAL A 178 11.79 16.71 11.79
N ASP A 179 12.02 17.10 13.05
CA ASP A 179 12.56 18.43 13.37
C ASP A 179 13.99 18.62 12.82
N GLY A 180 14.79 17.55 12.78
CA GLY A 180 16.17 17.57 12.29
C GLY A 180 16.32 17.49 10.76
N LEU A 181 15.25 17.21 10.01
CA LEU A 181 15.33 17.05 8.56
C LEU A 181 15.51 18.40 7.88
N THR A 182 16.56 18.52 7.03
CA THR A 182 16.86 19.75 6.29
C THR A 182 16.45 19.66 4.81
N PRO A 183 16.25 20.81 4.12
CA PRO A 183 15.98 20.84 2.68
C PRO A 183 17.04 20.11 1.85
N GLU A 184 18.32 20.18 2.24
CA GLU A 184 19.43 19.50 1.58
C GLU A 184 19.31 17.98 1.70
N GLN A 185 19.00 17.48 2.89
CA GLN A 185 18.78 16.04 3.13
C GLN A 185 17.57 15.52 2.36
N LEU A 186 16.47 16.27 2.35
CA LEU A 186 15.29 15.94 1.57
C LEU A 186 15.61 15.88 0.07
N THR A 187 16.36 16.88 -0.43
CA THR A 187 16.78 16.95 -1.83
C THR A 187 17.74 15.81 -2.20
N ALA A 188 18.63 15.43 -1.29
CA ALA A 188 19.53 14.29 -1.50
C ALA A 188 18.73 12.97 -1.59
N ALA A 189 17.76 12.74 -0.68
CA ALA A 189 16.89 11.56 -0.70
C ALA A 189 16.05 11.51 -1.99
N TYR A 190 15.49 12.62 -2.43
CA TYR A 190 14.75 12.73 -3.68
C TYR A 190 15.62 12.38 -4.90
N ARG A 191 16.82 12.96 -5.01
CA ARG A 191 17.74 12.68 -6.13
C ARG A 191 18.17 11.21 -6.13
N GLU A 192 18.44 10.65 -4.98
CA GLU A 192 18.80 9.24 -4.84
C GLU A 192 17.64 8.32 -5.24
N MET A 193 16.41 8.66 -4.85
CA MET A 193 15.21 7.96 -5.31
C MET A 193 15.10 8.00 -6.85
N LEU A 194 15.25 9.15 -7.49
CA LEU A 194 15.21 9.25 -8.95
C LEU A 194 16.31 8.41 -9.61
N ARG A 195 17.49 8.34 -9.00
CA ARG A 195 18.64 7.58 -9.51
C ARG A 195 18.41 6.07 -9.42
N THR A 196 17.79 5.58 -8.34
CA THR A 196 17.81 4.17 -7.98
C THR A 196 16.48 3.46 -8.09
N ALA A 197 15.33 4.18 -8.13
CA ALA A 197 14.03 3.56 -8.19
C ALA A 197 13.79 2.80 -9.50
N SER A 198 13.05 1.69 -9.41
CA SER A 198 12.34 1.13 -10.56
C SER A 198 11.14 2.02 -10.88
N ILE A 199 10.97 2.37 -12.15
CA ILE A 199 9.91 3.28 -12.60
C ILE A 199 8.89 2.50 -13.42
N GLU A 200 7.61 2.65 -13.07
CA GLU A 200 6.48 2.20 -13.88
C GLU A 200 5.66 3.44 -14.27
N LEU A 201 5.63 3.76 -15.57
CA LEU A 201 4.72 4.73 -16.14
C LEU A 201 3.42 4.02 -16.46
N ILE A 202 2.32 4.45 -15.84
CA ILE A 202 0.99 3.90 -16.12
C ILE A 202 0.16 4.97 -16.83
N VAL A 203 -0.33 4.65 -18.04
CA VAL A 203 -1.13 5.55 -18.87
C VAL A 203 -2.48 4.89 -19.15
N LEU A 204 -3.54 5.45 -18.60
CA LEU A 204 -4.90 4.94 -18.75
C LEU A 204 -5.79 5.95 -19.45
N GLY A 205 -6.52 5.52 -20.48
CA GLY A 205 -7.50 6.35 -21.16
C GLY A 205 -6.94 7.26 -22.26
N CYS A 206 -5.69 7.06 -22.67
CA CYS A 206 -5.04 7.74 -23.78
C CYS A 206 -4.99 6.85 -25.02
N ASP A 207 -4.90 7.45 -26.19
CA ASP A 207 -4.62 6.72 -27.44
C ASP A 207 -3.11 6.42 -27.60
N ASP A 208 -2.76 5.68 -28.64
CA ASP A 208 -1.38 5.24 -28.90
C ASP A 208 -0.43 6.42 -29.14
N ALA A 209 -0.88 7.46 -29.85
CA ALA A 209 -0.06 8.64 -30.14
C ALA A 209 0.20 9.48 -28.88
N GLN A 210 -0.82 9.67 -28.05
CA GLN A 210 -0.71 10.33 -26.75
C GLN A 210 0.22 9.53 -25.83
N THR A 211 0.02 8.22 -25.74
CA THR A 211 0.84 7.31 -24.92
C THR A 211 2.31 7.34 -25.36
N ALA A 212 2.59 7.32 -26.68
CA ALA A 212 3.93 7.43 -27.20
C ALA A 212 4.58 8.78 -26.85
N ALA A 213 3.83 9.89 -26.97
CA ALA A 213 4.33 11.21 -26.61
C ALA A 213 4.66 11.33 -25.11
N ILE A 214 3.85 10.77 -24.22
CA ILE A 214 4.08 10.73 -22.77
C ILE A 214 5.34 9.90 -22.45
N ARG A 215 5.47 8.73 -23.07
CA ARG A 215 6.66 7.88 -22.94
C ARG A 215 7.94 8.63 -23.35
N ASP A 216 7.92 9.27 -24.51
CA ASP A 216 9.09 9.97 -25.06
C ASP A 216 9.46 11.19 -24.20
N ALA A 217 8.48 11.88 -23.64
CA ALA A 217 8.68 12.94 -22.66
C ALA A 217 9.36 12.41 -21.39
N LEU A 218 8.87 11.30 -20.82
CA LEU A 218 9.52 10.66 -19.66
C LEU A 218 10.96 10.25 -19.98
N LEU A 219 11.21 9.63 -21.14
CA LEU A 219 12.57 9.24 -21.53
C LEU A 219 13.49 10.46 -21.65
N THR A 220 12.99 11.60 -22.10
CA THR A 220 13.75 12.86 -22.14
C THR A 220 14.16 13.29 -20.75
N GLU A 221 13.26 13.26 -19.76
CA GLU A 221 13.61 13.59 -18.37
C GLU A 221 14.69 12.66 -17.80
N LEU A 222 14.60 11.37 -18.11
CA LEU A 222 15.54 10.37 -17.62
C LEU A 222 16.96 10.51 -18.21
N THR A 223 17.13 11.15 -19.37
CA THR A 223 18.47 11.38 -19.96
C THR A 223 19.35 12.28 -19.11
N ALA A 224 18.77 13.15 -18.29
CA ALA A 224 19.49 14.06 -17.40
C ALA A 224 19.94 13.40 -16.08
N ILE A 225 19.55 12.16 -15.84
CA ILE A 225 19.79 11.45 -14.58
C ILE A 225 20.71 10.24 -14.84
N ASP A 226 21.82 10.17 -14.13
CA ASP A 226 22.72 9.00 -14.14
C ASP A 226 22.05 7.86 -13.32
N ARG A 227 21.17 7.13 -13.99
CA ARG A 227 20.34 6.11 -13.36
C ARG A 227 21.12 4.82 -13.11
N ALA A 228 20.95 4.29 -11.88
CA ALA A 228 21.45 2.98 -11.44
C ALA A 228 20.36 2.26 -10.65
N PRO A 229 19.30 1.73 -11.33
CA PRO A 229 18.16 1.11 -10.67
C PRO A 229 18.59 -0.03 -9.76
N LEU A 230 18.14 -0.01 -8.52
CA LEU A 230 18.34 -1.10 -7.56
C LEU A 230 17.25 -2.17 -7.71
N PRO A 231 17.59 -3.45 -7.50
CA PRO A 231 16.58 -4.49 -7.43
C PRO A 231 15.67 -4.24 -6.22
N LEU A 232 14.39 -4.52 -6.37
CA LEU A 232 13.46 -4.54 -5.25
C LEU A 232 13.80 -5.69 -4.30
N VAL A 233 13.63 -5.46 -3.01
CA VAL A 233 13.94 -6.43 -1.96
C VAL A 233 12.73 -7.32 -1.74
N GLU A 234 12.94 -8.63 -1.86
CA GLU A 234 11.98 -9.65 -1.45
C GLU A 234 12.47 -10.28 -0.15
N ASN A 235 11.67 -10.16 0.89
CA ASN A 235 11.99 -10.79 2.17
C ASN A 235 10.70 -11.27 2.85
N MET A 236 10.66 -12.55 3.11
CA MET A 236 9.56 -13.18 3.84
C MET A 236 9.90 -13.24 5.32
N ALA A 237 8.91 -12.97 6.15
CA ALA A 237 9.07 -13.14 7.59
C ALA A 237 9.36 -14.61 7.92
N THR A 238 10.45 -14.85 8.65
CA THR A 238 10.86 -16.21 9.07
C THR A 238 9.96 -16.67 10.21
N PRO A 239 9.41 -17.90 10.16
CA PRO A 239 8.67 -18.48 11.27
C PRO A 239 9.54 -18.54 12.52
N ARG A 240 8.97 -18.22 13.67
CA ARG A 240 9.63 -18.41 14.98
C ARG A 240 9.30 -19.79 15.54
N GLN A 241 10.23 -20.37 16.28
CA GLN A 241 9.98 -21.65 16.97
C GLN A 241 8.91 -21.50 18.04
N GLU A 242 8.95 -20.37 18.76
CA GLU A 242 7.94 -20.00 19.75
C GLU A 242 7.45 -18.57 19.47
N PRO A 243 6.14 -18.33 19.60
CA PRO A 243 5.60 -16.98 19.43
C PRO A 243 6.08 -16.05 20.56
N VAL A 244 6.34 -14.80 20.19
CA VAL A 244 6.67 -13.75 21.16
C VAL A 244 5.38 -13.15 21.69
N HIS A 245 5.19 -13.21 23.02
CA HIS A 245 4.09 -12.52 23.71
C HIS A 245 4.61 -11.25 24.35
N LYS A 246 4.00 -10.12 24.01
CA LYS A 246 4.34 -8.80 24.56
C LYS A 246 3.08 -8.15 25.12
N THR A 247 3.22 -7.56 26.30
CA THR A 247 2.16 -6.76 26.91
C THR A 247 2.73 -5.39 27.24
N GLU A 248 2.01 -4.35 26.91
CA GLU A 248 2.31 -2.98 27.25
C GLU A 248 1.09 -2.33 27.89
N THR A 249 1.31 -1.50 28.91
CA THR A 249 0.24 -0.89 29.69
C THR A 249 0.03 0.57 29.32
N PHE A 250 -1.23 0.96 29.18
CA PHE A 250 -1.66 2.31 28.89
C PHE A 250 -2.92 2.65 29.67
N ASP A 251 -3.12 3.92 29.95
CA ASP A 251 -4.42 4.41 30.39
C ASP A 251 -5.39 4.38 29.20
N MET A 252 -6.22 3.35 29.14
CA MET A 252 -7.14 3.10 28.05
C MET A 252 -8.39 2.34 28.50
N VAL A 253 -9.50 2.64 27.85
CA VAL A 253 -10.81 2.04 28.17
C VAL A 253 -10.91 0.60 27.68
N GLN A 254 -10.28 0.29 26.53
CA GLN A 254 -10.42 -0.97 25.83
C GLN A 254 -9.06 -1.49 25.41
N ALA A 255 -8.75 -2.75 25.72
CA ALA A 255 -7.53 -3.40 25.29
C ALA A 255 -7.47 -3.60 23.77
N LYS A 256 -6.26 -3.62 23.21
CA LYS A 256 -6.00 -3.92 21.80
C LYS A 256 -5.09 -5.14 21.72
N LEU A 257 -5.53 -6.14 20.98
CA LEU A 257 -4.79 -7.37 20.71
C LEU A 257 -4.45 -7.40 19.21
N CYS A 258 -3.15 -7.53 18.92
CA CYS A 258 -2.65 -7.75 17.57
C CYS A 258 -1.85 -9.04 17.52
N MET A 259 -2.26 -9.98 16.68
CA MET A 259 -1.58 -11.25 16.49
C MET A 259 -1.04 -11.32 15.05
N LEU A 260 0.27 -11.60 14.91
CA LEU A 260 0.94 -11.68 13.62
C LEU A 260 1.38 -13.11 13.32
N PHE A 261 1.01 -13.57 12.14
CA PHE A 261 1.30 -14.89 11.61
C PHE A 261 2.15 -14.78 10.35
N THR A 262 2.92 -15.81 10.03
CA THR A 262 3.67 -15.91 8.78
C THR A 262 3.37 -17.23 8.06
N LEU A 263 3.41 -17.20 6.71
CA LEU A 263 3.45 -18.40 5.89
C LEU A 263 4.83 -19.08 5.92
N GLY A 264 5.90 -18.34 6.27
CA GLY A 264 7.27 -18.84 6.35
C GLY A 264 7.94 -19.17 5.01
N GLN A 265 7.24 -18.96 3.91
CA GLN A 265 7.73 -19.22 2.55
C GLN A 265 7.12 -18.21 1.56
N PRO A 266 7.79 -17.95 0.43
CA PRO A 266 7.24 -17.10 -0.63
C PRO A 266 5.92 -17.65 -1.14
N MET A 267 4.93 -16.77 -1.23
CA MET A 267 3.63 -17.13 -1.79
C MET A 267 3.74 -17.30 -3.31
N GLN A 268 3.33 -18.46 -3.81
CA GLN A 268 3.27 -18.67 -5.26
C GLN A 268 2.07 -17.91 -5.85
N PRO A 269 2.20 -17.34 -7.07
CA PRO A 269 1.09 -16.59 -7.70
C PRO A 269 -0.22 -17.39 -7.78
N GLN A 270 -0.12 -18.72 -7.97
CA GLN A 270 -1.27 -19.62 -8.05
C GLN A 270 -2.03 -19.75 -6.71
N GLN A 271 -1.36 -19.51 -5.59
CA GLN A 271 -1.95 -19.59 -4.24
C GLN A 271 -2.75 -18.33 -3.88
N LEU A 272 -2.58 -17.22 -4.60
CA LEU A 272 -3.18 -15.92 -4.24
C LEU A 272 -4.71 -15.98 -4.14
N ALA A 273 -5.38 -16.73 -5.03
CA ALA A 273 -6.82 -16.91 -4.98
C ALA A 273 -7.25 -17.67 -3.72
N ALA A 274 -6.52 -18.74 -3.36
CA ALA A 274 -6.76 -19.51 -2.15
C ALA A 274 -6.49 -18.68 -0.88
N VAL A 275 -5.42 -17.88 -0.87
CA VAL A 275 -5.12 -16.95 0.22
C VAL A 275 -6.25 -15.94 0.41
N ARG A 276 -6.74 -15.30 -0.66
CA ARG A 276 -7.85 -14.35 -0.59
C ARG A 276 -9.10 -14.98 0.03
N LEU A 277 -9.46 -16.20 -0.39
CA LEU A 277 -10.63 -16.90 0.13
C LEU A 277 -10.43 -17.38 1.57
N ALA A 278 -9.23 -17.89 1.90
CA ALA A 278 -8.86 -18.27 3.25
C ALA A 278 -8.96 -17.08 4.23
N MET A 279 -8.46 -15.91 3.83
CA MET A 279 -8.57 -14.69 4.63
C MET A 279 -10.01 -14.22 4.79
N ALA A 280 -10.81 -14.26 3.73
CA ALA A 280 -12.23 -13.90 3.80
C ALA A 280 -13.01 -14.81 4.76
N LEU A 281 -12.76 -16.11 4.73
CA LEU A 281 -13.37 -17.09 5.64
C LEU A 281 -12.93 -16.89 7.09
N TYR A 282 -11.63 -16.64 7.32
CA TYR A 282 -11.10 -16.54 8.66
C TYR A 282 -11.50 -15.23 9.35
N GLY A 283 -11.18 -14.06 8.79
CA GLY A 283 -11.44 -12.79 9.46
C GLY A 283 -11.54 -11.57 8.55
N GLY A 284 -11.57 -11.75 7.22
CA GLY A 284 -11.57 -10.67 6.24
C GLY A 284 -12.96 -10.21 5.78
N SER A 285 -14.04 -10.74 6.32
CA SER A 285 -15.41 -10.39 5.94
C SER A 285 -16.35 -10.37 7.15
N VAL A 286 -17.53 -9.79 6.96
CA VAL A 286 -18.62 -9.81 7.98
C VAL A 286 -19.26 -11.19 8.13
N THR A 287 -19.00 -12.12 7.22
CA THR A 287 -19.41 -13.52 7.28
C THR A 287 -18.29 -14.45 7.72
N SER A 288 -17.13 -13.89 8.12
CA SER A 288 -15.96 -14.65 8.56
C SER A 288 -16.17 -15.28 9.94
N ARG A 289 -15.41 -16.34 10.23
CA ARG A 289 -15.48 -17.02 11.53
C ARG A 289 -15.09 -16.14 12.70
N LEU A 290 -14.08 -15.27 12.56
CA LEU A 290 -13.73 -14.34 13.62
C LEU A 290 -14.88 -13.37 13.91
N PHE A 291 -15.56 -12.89 12.87
CA PHE A 291 -16.68 -11.99 13.06
C PHE A 291 -17.87 -12.72 13.70
N LEU A 292 -18.33 -13.84 13.12
CA LEU A 292 -19.54 -14.55 13.57
C LEU A 292 -19.35 -15.26 14.91
N ASN A 293 -18.19 -15.85 15.16
CA ASN A 293 -17.98 -16.68 16.34
C ASN A 293 -17.38 -15.86 17.49
N VAL A 294 -16.25 -15.18 17.28
CA VAL A 294 -15.53 -14.49 18.37
C VAL A 294 -16.23 -13.20 18.78
N ARG A 295 -16.76 -12.44 17.78
CA ARG A 295 -17.46 -11.19 18.06
C ARG A 295 -18.94 -11.39 18.36
N GLU A 296 -19.72 -12.02 17.45
CA GLU A 296 -21.19 -12.05 17.56
C GLU A 296 -21.68 -13.13 18.52
N ARG A 297 -21.15 -14.35 18.46
CA ARG A 297 -21.61 -15.47 19.29
C ARG A 297 -21.02 -15.41 20.71
N ASP A 298 -19.70 -15.25 20.82
CA ASP A 298 -18.97 -15.35 22.07
C ASP A 298 -18.83 -13.99 22.79
N HIS A 299 -19.13 -12.88 22.11
CA HIS A 299 -19.08 -11.51 22.62
C HIS A 299 -17.72 -11.11 23.25
N LEU A 300 -16.61 -11.70 22.74
CA LEU A 300 -15.26 -11.48 23.31
C LEU A 300 -14.59 -10.20 22.82
N CYS A 301 -15.12 -9.57 21.77
CA CYS A 301 -14.50 -8.40 21.18
C CYS A 301 -15.52 -7.47 20.50
N TYR A 302 -15.15 -6.19 20.38
CA TYR A 302 -15.94 -5.18 19.65
C TYR A 302 -15.66 -5.25 18.14
N TYR A 303 -14.47 -5.60 17.77
CA TYR A 303 -14.05 -5.93 16.40
C TYR A 303 -12.99 -7.03 16.45
N CYS A 304 -13.00 -7.89 15.46
CA CYS A 304 -11.96 -8.86 15.19
C CYS A 304 -11.86 -9.05 13.68
N SER A 305 -10.69 -8.78 13.13
CA SER A 305 -10.47 -8.85 11.68
C SER A 305 -9.09 -9.36 11.34
N ALA A 306 -8.98 -10.12 10.25
CA ALA A 306 -7.73 -10.58 9.69
C ALA A 306 -7.43 -9.87 8.37
N SER A 307 -6.16 -9.51 8.15
CA SER A 307 -5.66 -8.97 6.91
C SER A 307 -4.36 -9.65 6.51
N PHE A 308 -4.13 -9.81 5.21
CA PHE A 308 -2.95 -10.49 4.69
C PHE A 308 -2.10 -9.57 3.81
N GLN A 309 -0.80 -9.55 4.08
CA GLN A 309 0.19 -8.80 3.31
C GLN A 309 0.97 -9.75 2.41
N SER A 310 0.65 -9.73 1.13
CA SER A 310 1.20 -10.69 0.15
C SER A 310 2.69 -10.52 -0.13
N PHE A 311 3.24 -9.32 0.04
CA PHE A 311 4.67 -9.05 -0.19
C PHE A 311 5.59 -9.57 0.91
N THR A 312 5.04 -9.80 2.11
CA THR A 312 5.79 -10.33 3.25
C THR A 312 5.31 -11.71 3.69
N GLY A 313 4.22 -12.22 3.10
CA GLY A 313 3.62 -13.49 3.49
C GLY A 313 3.10 -13.49 4.93
N SER A 314 2.70 -12.34 5.44
CA SER A 314 2.26 -12.17 6.82
C SER A 314 0.76 -11.91 6.91
N MET A 315 0.14 -12.38 7.99
CA MET A 315 -1.24 -12.12 8.35
C MET A 315 -1.29 -11.41 9.70
N ALA A 316 -2.06 -10.33 9.78
CA ALA A 316 -2.36 -9.63 11.01
C ALA A 316 -3.82 -9.89 11.42
N VAL A 317 -4.05 -10.32 12.65
CA VAL A 317 -5.36 -10.31 13.30
C VAL A 317 -5.38 -9.18 14.31
N ASN A 318 -6.33 -8.25 14.16
CA ASN A 318 -6.52 -7.12 15.04
C ASN A 318 -7.86 -7.22 15.76
N SER A 319 -7.84 -7.06 17.09
CA SER A 319 -9.04 -7.15 17.92
C SER A 319 -9.06 -6.06 19.00
N GLY A 320 -10.25 -5.52 19.25
CA GLY A 320 -10.52 -4.65 20.40
C GLY A 320 -11.35 -5.44 21.44
N VAL A 321 -10.76 -5.64 22.62
CA VAL A 321 -11.31 -6.56 23.63
C VAL A 321 -11.47 -5.89 25.00
N GLU A 322 -12.33 -6.42 25.86
CA GLU A 322 -12.29 -6.06 27.27
C GLU A 322 -10.98 -6.57 27.90
N HIS A 323 -10.46 -5.83 28.87
CA HIS A 323 -9.18 -6.18 29.51
C HIS A 323 -9.19 -7.59 30.12
N ALA A 324 -10.30 -7.97 30.77
CA ALA A 324 -10.47 -9.29 31.38
C ALA A 324 -10.63 -10.43 30.37
N ASP A 325 -11.02 -10.13 29.15
CA ASP A 325 -11.29 -11.13 28.10
C ASP A 325 -10.14 -11.30 27.10
N ALA A 326 -9.05 -10.56 27.23
CA ALA A 326 -7.96 -10.58 26.26
C ALA A 326 -7.38 -11.99 26.01
N ALA A 327 -7.10 -12.75 27.08
CA ALA A 327 -6.59 -14.13 26.95
C ALA A 327 -7.63 -15.10 26.34
N ARG A 328 -8.91 -14.92 26.66
CA ARG A 328 -10.01 -15.73 26.09
C ARG A 328 -10.18 -15.43 24.61
N ALA A 329 -10.09 -14.15 24.23
CA ALA A 329 -10.19 -13.75 22.84
C ALA A 329 -9.01 -14.29 22.01
N GLU A 330 -7.78 -14.23 22.52
CA GLU A 330 -6.61 -14.84 21.87
C GLU A 330 -6.81 -16.34 21.62
N GLN A 331 -7.26 -17.08 22.65
CA GLN A 331 -7.54 -18.51 22.53
C GLN A 331 -8.67 -18.79 21.52
N ALA A 332 -9.74 -17.99 21.52
CA ALA A 332 -10.85 -18.14 20.57
C ALA A 332 -10.38 -17.88 19.13
N ILE A 333 -9.55 -16.86 18.89
CA ILE A 333 -8.96 -16.55 17.58
C ILE A 333 -8.13 -17.74 17.08
N LEU A 334 -7.26 -18.31 17.90
CA LEU A 334 -6.44 -19.47 17.56
C LEU A 334 -7.29 -20.71 17.32
N LYS A 335 -8.33 -20.91 18.12
CA LYS A 335 -9.27 -22.02 17.96
C LYS A 335 -10.00 -21.96 16.62
N GLU A 336 -10.50 -20.80 16.21
CA GLU A 336 -11.18 -20.65 14.91
C GLU A 336 -10.21 -20.92 13.73
N LEU A 337 -8.91 -20.61 13.86
CA LEU A 337 -7.90 -21.00 12.87
C LEU A 337 -7.74 -22.52 12.81
N ALA A 338 -7.60 -23.18 13.96
CA ALA A 338 -7.49 -24.63 14.04
C ALA A 338 -8.75 -25.34 13.50
N ASP A 339 -9.93 -24.82 13.85
CA ASP A 339 -11.21 -25.36 13.38
C ASP A 339 -11.37 -25.25 11.85
N LEU A 340 -10.83 -24.20 11.23
CA LEU A 340 -10.79 -24.08 9.76
C LEU A 340 -9.77 -25.04 9.13
N CYS A 341 -8.66 -25.33 9.79
CA CYS A 341 -7.64 -26.25 9.31
C CYS A 341 -8.14 -27.70 9.30
N ASP A 342 -8.83 -28.13 10.36
CA ASP A 342 -9.09 -29.55 10.63
C ASP A 342 -10.59 -29.89 10.71
N GLY A 343 -11.43 -28.90 10.97
CA GLY A 343 -12.87 -29.06 11.09
C GLY A 343 -13.63 -28.89 9.77
N PRO A 344 -14.96 -28.94 9.82
CA PRO A 344 -15.80 -28.75 8.64
C PRO A 344 -15.83 -27.29 8.19
N ILE A 345 -15.68 -27.09 6.87
CA ILE A 345 -16.03 -25.85 6.17
C ILE A 345 -17.29 -26.16 5.37
N THR A 346 -18.39 -25.45 5.63
CA THR A 346 -19.64 -25.67 4.88
C THR A 346 -19.54 -25.09 3.46
N ASP A 347 -20.38 -25.57 2.54
CA ASP A 347 -20.43 -24.98 1.20
C ASP A 347 -20.98 -23.55 1.24
N GLU A 348 -21.93 -23.29 2.15
CA GLU A 348 -22.52 -21.96 2.35
C GLU A 348 -21.49 -20.93 2.80
N GLU A 349 -20.67 -21.23 3.83
CA GLU A 349 -19.60 -20.36 4.29
C GLU A 349 -18.61 -20.01 3.16
N LEU A 350 -18.19 -21.03 2.39
CA LEU A 350 -17.25 -20.86 1.29
C LEU A 350 -17.84 -19.97 0.18
N GLU A 351 -19.09 -20.23 -0.21
CA GLU A 351 -19.75 -19.50 -1.30
C GLU A 351 -20.12 -18.06 -0.90
N ASP A 352 -20.49 -17.80 0.34
CA ASP A 352 -20.77 -16.44 0.82
C ASP A 352 -19.50 -15.57 0.79
N CYS A 353 -18.37 -16.10 1.28
CA CYS A 353 -17.08 -15.41 1.21
C CYS A 353 -16.62 -15.22 -0.24
N ARG A 354 -16.77 -16.27 -1.08
CA ARG A 354 -16.44 -16.20 -2.52
C ARG A 354 -17.25 -15.13 -3.23
N ARG A 355 -18.55 -15.07 -3.01
CA ARG A 355 -19.46 -14.07 -3.61
C ARG A 355 -19.07 -12.65 -3.21
N GLY A 356 -18.74 -12.43 -1.93
CA GLY A 356 -18.26 -11.15 -1.44
C GLY A 356 -16.97 -10.69 -2.14
N LEU A 357 -15.99 -11.58 -2.27
CA LEU A 357 -14.73 -11.31 -2.96
C LEU A 357 -14.95 -11.02 -4.45
N LEU A 358 -15.76 -11.83 -5.15
CA LEU A 358 -16.07 -11.63 -6.57
C LEU A 358 -16.77 -10.29 -6.79
N SER A 359 -17.68 -9.90 -5.90
CA SER A 359 -18.34 -8.59 -5.94
C SER A 359 -17.32 -7.44 -5.81
N GLY A 360 -16.39 -7.52 -4.85
CA GLY A 360 -15.32 -6.55 -4.69
C GLY A 360 -14.39 -6.47 -5.90
N MET A 361 -14.06 -7.62 -6.51
CA MET A 361 -13.22 -7.68 -7.70
C MET A 361 -13.89 -7.09 -8.96
N ASN A 362 -15.21 -7.11 -9.06
CA ASN A 362 -15.93 -6.47 -10.14
C ASN A 362 -15.75 -4.94 -10.11
N GLY A 363 -15.67 -4.35 -8.91
CA GLY A 363 -15.47 -2.91 -8.73
C GLY A 363 -14.07 -2.41 -9.13
N VAL A 364 -13.08 -3.29 -9.29
CA VAL A 364 -11.71 -2.90 -9.70
C VAL A 364 -11.71 -2.17 -11.04
N GLU A 365 -12.49 -2.66 -11.98
CA GLU A 365 -12.58 -2.10 -13.33
C GLU A 365 -13.55 -0.90 -13.43
N ASP A 366 -14.16 -0.45 -12.33
CA ASP A 366 -15.13 0.67 -12.34
C ASP A 366 -14.46 2.05 -12.16
N SER A 367 -13.16 2.08 -11.87
CA SER A 367 -12.40 3.32 -11.77
C SER A 367 -10.98 3.17 -12.34
N LEU A 368 -10.42 4.28 -12.84
CA LEU A 368 -9.03 4.32 -13.32
C LEU A 368 -8.05 4.02 -12.18
N GLY A 369 -8.29 4.55 -10.97
CA GLY A 369 -7.46 4.27 -9.80
C GLY A 369 -7.53 2.81 -9.33
N GLY A 370 -8.70 2.16 -9.46
CA GLY A 370 -8.86 0.73 -9.18
C GLY A 370 -8.05 -0.12 -10.16
N MET A 371 -8.14 0.18 -11.46
CA MET A 371 -7.33 -0.47 -12.50
C MET A 371 -5.84 -0.28 -12.26
N GLU A 372 -5.39 0.96 -12.04
CA GLU A 372 -3.99 1.28 -11.74
C GLU A 372 -3.47 0.48 -10.55
N THR A 373 -4.19 0.53 -9.42
CA THR A 373 -3.78 -0.16 -8.19
C THR A 373 -3.68 -1.68 -8.42
N TRP A 374 -4.66 -2.27 -9.10
CA TRP A 374 -4.64 -3.71 -9.41
C TRP A 374 -3.40 -4.08 -10.22
N TYR A 375 -3.22 -3.44 -11.36
CA TYR A 375 -2.16 -3.79 -12.29
C TYR A 375 -0.77 -3.48 -11.72
N TYR A 376 -0.61 -2.39 -11.00
CA TYR A 376 0.65 -2.06 -10.36
C TYR A 376 1.05 -3.07 -9.29
N ILE A 377 0.10 -3.52 -8.46
CA ILE A 377 0.36 -4.58 -7.48
C ILE A 377 0.76 -5.89 -8.18
N GLU A 378 0.11 -6.24 -9.27
CA GLU A 378 0.46 -7.45 -10.03
C GLU A 378 1.84 -7.31 -10.72
N VAL A 379 2.21 -6.12 -11.22
CA VAL A 379 3.57 -5.82 -11.72
C VAL A 379 4.62 -6.09 -10.63
N LEU A 380 4.39 -5.57 -9.43
CA LEU A 380 5.33 -5.76 -8.32
C LEU A 380 5.44 -7.23 -7.89
N ARG A 381 4.33 -7.98 -7.88
CA ARG A 381 4.32 -9.42 -7.57
C ARG A 381 5.05 -10.26 -8.61
N ALA A 382 4.92 -9.90 -9.88
CA ALA A 382 5.66 -10.56 -10.96
C ALA A 382 7.16 -10.25 -10.91
N GLY A 383 7.56 -9.27 -10.09
CA GLY A 383 8.89 -8.66 -10.08
C GLY A 383 8.95 -7.48 -11.06
N ALA A 384 9.34 -6.31 -10.60
CA ALA A 384 9.29 -5.06 -11.36
C ALA A 384 9.99 -5.15 -12.74
N ASN A 385 11.01 -5.99 -12.88
CA ASN A 385 11.76 -6.22 -14.12
C ASN A 385 11.34 -7.50 -14.86
N SER A 386 10.27 -8.19 -14.40
CA SER A 386 9.80 -9.43 -15.01
C SER A 386 9.03 -9.17 -16.28
N ALA A 387 9.21 -10.03 -17.29
CA ALA A 387 8.36 -10.11 -18.48
C ALA A 387 7.16 -11.07 -18.30
N ALA A 388 6.94 -11.58 -17.09
CA ALA A 388 5.83 -12.49 -16.81
C ALA A 388 4.48 -11.80 -17.07
N PRO A 389 3.48 -12.53 -17.56
CA PRO A 389 2.14 -11.99 -17.77
C PRO A 389 1.54 -11.50 -16.45
N ILE A 390 0.94 -10.31 -16.49
CA ILE A 390 0.25 -9.74 -15.35
C ILE A 390 -1.16 -10.32 -15.27
N GLN A 391 -1.59 -10.77 -14.10
CA GLN A 391 -2.92 -11.35 -13.92
C GLN A 391 -4.01 -10.28 -14.07
N THR A 392 -4.92 -10.48 -15.00
CA THR A 392 -6.08 -9.60 -15.16
C THR A 392 -7.13 -9.85 -14.08
N PRO A 393 -8.01 -8.87 -13.79
CA PRO A 393 -9.14 -9.08 -12.87
C PRO A 393 -10.01 -10.27 -13.26
N ALA A 394 -10.25 -10.47 -14.57
CA ALA A 394 -11.01 -11.60 -15.08
C ALA A 394 -10.33 -12.96 -14.80
N GLN A 395 -9.03 -13.06 -15.00
CA GLN A 395 -8.26 -14.28 -14.67
C GLN A 395 -8.25 -14.53 -13.16
N ALA A 396 -8.14 -13.49 -12.35
CA ALA A 396 -8.18 -13.62 -10.89
C ALA A 396 -9.56 -14.05 -10.39
N ARG A 397 -10.67 -13.57 -10.99
CA ARG A 397 -12.03 -14.04 -10.71
C ARG A 397 -12.18 -15.53 -11.08
N ALA A 398 -11.71 -15.94 -12.25
CA ALA A 398 -11.75 -17.35 -12.67
C ALA A 398 -10.93 -18.24 -11.70
N ALA A 399 -9.74 -17.80 -11.30
CA ALA A 399 -8.94 -18.52 -10.32
C ALA A 399 -9.66 -18.64 -8.97
N LEU A 400 -10.32 -17.56 -8.50
CA LEU A 400 -11.07 -17.58 -7.25
C LEU A 400 -12.28 -18.53 -7.30
N GLN A 401 -12.96 -18.63 -8.44
CA GLN A 401 -14.06 -19.58 -8.63
C GLN A 401 -13.61 -21.04 -8.55
N ALA A 402 -12.37 -21.34 -8.93
CA ALA A 402 -11.83 -22.70 -8.91
C ALA A 402 -11.29 -23.15 -7.56
N VAL A 403 -11.14 -22.25 -6.58
CA VAL A 403 -10.58 -22.56 -5.26
C VAL A 403 -11.48 -23.56 -4.51
N THR A 404 -10.89 -24.62 -3.99
CA THR A 404 -11.55 -25.65 -3.19
C THR A 404 -11.38 -25.41 -1.69
N LYS A 405 -12.14 -26.16 -0.86
CA LYS A 405 -11.96 -26.17 0.60
C LYS A 405 -10.55 -26.64 0.99
N GLU A 406 -9.98 -27.58 0.25
CA GLU A 406 -8.65 -28.11 0.55
C GLU A 406 -7.54 -27.10 0.20
N ASP A 407 -7.72 -26.32 -0.86
CA ASP A 407 -6.80 -25.20 -1.17
C ASP A 407 -6.80 -24.18 -0.02
N VAL A 408 -7.98 -23.84 0.52
CA VAL A 408 -8.11 -22.96 1.69
C VAL A 408 -7.38 -23.55 2.91
N ARG A 409 -7.62 -24.82 3.23
CA ARG A 409 -6.95 -25.50 4.35
C ARG A 409 -5.43 -25.56 4.18
N SER A 410 -4.98 -25.83 2.96
CA SER A 410 -3.55 -25.87 2.64
C SER A 410 -2.85 -24.53 2.96
N ILE A 411 -3.53 -23.40 2.72
CA ILE A 411 -3.00 -22.08 3.10
C ILE A 411 -3.03 -21.88 4.61
N LEU A 412 -4.17 -22.15 5.26
CA LEU A 412 -4.34 -21.90 6.69
C LEU A 412 -3.37 -22.73 7.56
N ARG A 413 -3.11 -23.98 7.17
CA ARG A 413 -2.13 -24.88 7.86
C ARG A 413 -0.68 -24.39 7.78
N GLN A 414 -0.34 -23.51 6.85
CA GLN A 414 1.00 -22.92 6.74
C GLN A 414 1.17 -21.73 7.69
N LEU A 415 0.08 -21.15 8.19
CA LEU A 415 0.14 -19.99 9.07
C LEU A 415 0.69 -20.37 10.45
N THR A 416 1.78 -19.72 10.83
CA THR A 416 2.40 -19.89 12.15
C THR A 416 2.35 -18.58 12.92
N LEU A 417 1.77 -18.59 14.14
CA LEU A 417 1.80 -17.43 15.03
C LEU A 417 3.25 -17.10 15.38
N SER A 418 3.62 -15.84 15.23
CA SER A 418 4.97 -15.36 15.53
C SER A 418 5.00 -14.30 16.62
N VAL A 419 3.95 -13.46 16.69
CA VAL A 419 3.83 -12.39 17.71
C VAL A 419 2.39 -12.29 18.17
N SER A 420 2.19 -12.20 19.49
CA SER A 420 0.96 -11.74 20.13
C SER A 420 1.28 -10.49 20.94
N TYR A 421 0.72 -9.36 20.55
CA TYR A 421 0.97 -8.06 21.17
C TYR A 421 -0.33 -7.51 21.77
N LEU A 422 -0.28 -7.27 23.10
CA LEU A 422 -1.43 -6.79 23.88
C LEU A 422 -1.15 -5.39 24.46
N LEU A 423 -1.99 -4.43 24.12
CA LEU A 423 -2.11 -3.19 24.90
C LEU A 423 -3.26 -3.33 25.87
N THR A 424 -3.00 -3.10 27.14
CA THR A 424 -4.01 -3.22 28.20
C THR A 424 -3.81 -2.13 29.27
N LYS A 425 -4.73 -2.00 30.20
CA LYS A 425 -4.53 -1.16 31.36
C LYS A 425 -3.66 -1.85 32.41
N GLU A 426 -3.04 -1.07 33.29
CA GLU A 426 -2.42 -1.63 34.49
C GLU A 426 -3.48 -2.34 35.35
N GLU A 427 -3.18 -3.58 35.77
CA GLU A 427 -4.00 -4.21 36.81
C GLU A 427 -3.82 -3.42 38.10
N PRO A 428 -4.92 -3.08 38.82
CA PRO A 428 -4.77 -2.46 40.11
C PRO A 428 -3.97 -3.42 41.01
N THR A 429 -2.79 -2.98 41.44
CA THR A 429 -2.02 -3.70 42.45
C THR A 429 -2.95 -3.86 43.67
N HIS A 430 -3.43 -5.06 43.92
CA HIS A 430 -4.10 -5.37 45.17
C HIS A 430 -3.07 -5.21 46.29
N ALA A 431 -3.16 -4.05 46.99
CA ALA A 431 -2.42 -3.78 48.20
C ALA A 431 -3.02 -4.57 49.38
#